data_9a35b2dbf976afeff2e8805a0e894a23
#
_entry.id   9a35b2dbf976afeff2e8805a0e894a23
#
_cell.length_a   1.000
_cell.length_b   1.000
_cell.length_c   1.000
_cell.angle_alpha   90.00
_cell.angle_beta   90.00
_cell.angle_gamma   90.00
#
_symmetry.space_group_name_H-M   'P 1'
#
loop_
_entity.id
_entity.type
_entity.pdbx_description
1 polymer ?
#
loop_
_entity_poly.entity_id
_entity_poly.type
_entity_poly.pdbx_seq_one_letter_code
_entity_poly.pdbx_strand_id
1 'polypeptide(L)'
;MKPRVLFIMHMPPPVHGASMMGEYIHDSKVINEAFDCHYLNLTLAKDINDIGKGGIRKLIVYLKKQIQIAKTVKRIKSQLCYLTPNTKGGAFYKDFCTLFLLKCLGQKIIIHFHNKGVKSREGRWPDKWLYKAFFKNIQIILLAPPLYNDIQKFVKPEQVVYCPNGIPQNVTYDFSKKRNNPFKLLFLSNMLREKGVWDLIDALNIVKNDGYSFHCDYIGKWSDIAESEFNQKVKHKNLDKYIQHTEPNIEKKKNCFLNKQTYLYFPLIIIMNVSH
;
A
#
# COMPACT_ATOMS: atom_id res chain seq x y z
N MET A 1 -20.20 -26.33 -6.38
CA MET A 1 -18.74 -26.20 -6.19
C MET A 1 -18.39 -24.72 -6.11
N LYS A 2 -17.55 -24.33 -5.16
CA LYS A 2 -17.04 -22.95 -5.09
C LYS A 2 -16.15 -22.63 -6.29
N PRO A 3 -16.21 -21.40 -6.87
CA PRO A 3 -15.28 -20.99 -7.92
C PRO A 3 -13.85 -21.01 -7.42
N ARG A 4 -12.92 -21.56 -8.22
CA ARG A 4 -11.49 -21.63 -7.88
C ARG A 4 -10.78 -20.34 -8.28
N VAL A 5 -10.23 -19.65 -7.28
CA VAL A 5 -9.54 -18.36 -7.46
C VAL A 5 -8.09 -18.49 -7.04
N LEU A 6 -7.18 -18.08 -7.93
CA LEU A 6 -5.76 -17.95 -7.62
C LEU A 6 -5.43 -16.50 -7.29
N PHE A 7 -5.10 -16.25 -6.02
CA PHE A 7 -4.64 -14.95 -5.54
C PHE A 7 -3.11 -14.86 -5.67
N ILE A 8 -2.64 -13.94 -6.49
CA ILE A 8 -1.22 -13.67 -6.75
C ILE A 8 -0.95 -12.25 -6.26
N MET A 9 -0.49 -12.11 -5.03
CA MET A 9 -0.43 -10.82 -4.35
C MET A 9 0.76 -10.70 -3.41
N HIS A 10 1.08 -9.48 -3.01
CA HIS A 10 2.09 -9.25 -2.00
C HIS A 10 1.53 -9.55 -0.61
N MET A 11 2.27 -10.33 0.17
CA MET A 11 1.97 -10.62 1.59
C MET A 11 3.24 -10.42 2.42
N PRO A 12 3.12 -10.11 3.73
CA PRO A 12 4.28 -10.01 4.61
C PRO A 12 5.12 -11.30 4.64
N PRO A 13 6.42 -11.21 4.95
CA PRO A 13 7.29 -10.06 4.99
C PRO A 13 7.69 -9.54 3.59
N PRO A 14 8.10 -8.27 3.41
CA PRO A 14 8.13 -7.17 4.37
C PRO A 14 6.75 -6.54 4.59
N VAL A 15 6.57 -5.89 5.77
CA VAL A 15 5.33 -5.22 6.12
C VAL A 15 5.25 -3.84 5.46
N HIS A 16 4.28 -3.65 4.57
CA HIS A 16 3.92 -2.38 3.95
C HIS A 16 2.43 -2.40 3.57
N GLY A 17 1.86 -1.23 3.18
CA GLY A 17 0.41 -1.11 2.98
C GLY A 17 -0.20 -2.17 2.07
N ALA A 18 0.38 -2.42 0.89
CA ALA A 18 -0.13 -3.43 -0.04
C ALA A 18 0.00 -4.87 0.50
N SER A 19 1.09 -5.20 1.22
CA SER A 19 1.26 -6.54 1.79
C SER A 19 0.29 -6.81 2.94
N MET A 20 -0.03 -5.78 3.75
CA MET A 20 -1.06 -5.90 4.79
C MET A 20 -2.46 -6.13 4.20
N MET A 21 -2.79 -5.45 3.09
CA MET A 21 -4.05 -5.72 2.39
C MET A 21 -4.09 -7.15 1.85
N GLY A 22 -2.96 -7.66 1.35
CA GLY A 22 -2.84 -9.06 0.95
C GLY A 22 -3.08 -10.02 2.11
N GLU A 23 -2.52 -9.74 3.29
CA GLU A 23 -2.77 -10.54 4.50
C GLU A 23 -4.24 -10.52 4.90
N TYR A 24 -4.90 -9.34 4.89
CA TYR A 24 -6.33 -9.24 5.21
C TYR A 24 -7.23 -9.99 4.22
N ILE A 25 -6.88 -9.99 2.93
CA ILE A 25 -7.59 -10.80 1.92
C ILE A 25 -7.38 -12.29 2.19
N HIS A 26 -6.15 -12.70 2.47
CA HIS A 26 -5.81 -14.10 2.79
C HIS A 26 -6.58 -14.61 4.00
N ASP A 27 -6.67 -13.81 5.06
CA ASP A 27 -7.31 -14.20 6.33
C ASP A 27 -8.83 -13.93 6.36
N SER A 28 -9.39 -13.37 5.27
CA SER A 28 -10.81 -13.03 5.19
C SER A 28 -11.69 -14.29 5.17
N LYS A 29 -12.49 -14.48 6.22
CA LYS A 29 -13.48 -15.56 6.27
C LYS A 29 -14.47 -15.47 5.14
N VAL A 30 -14.98 -14.27 4.82
CA VAL A 30 -15.97 -14.05 3.75
C VAL A 30 -15.43 -14.53 2.40
N ILE A 31 -14.18 -14.19 2.05
CA ILE A 31 -13.56 -14.60 0.80
C ILE A 31 -13.34 -16.13 0.77
N ASN A 32 -12.77 -16.69 1.84
CA ASN A 32 -12.46 -18.13 1.92
C ASN A 32 -13.73 -19.01 2.02
N GLU A 33 -14.82 -18.45 2.48
CA GLU A 33 -16.12 -19.14 2.47
C GLU A 33 -16.80 -19.07 1.08
N ALA A 34 -16.63 -17.96 0.35
CA ALA A 34 -17.25 -17.76 -0.96
C ALA A 34 -16.51 -18.51 -2.08
N PHE A 35 -15.19 -18.65 -2.01
CA PHE A 35 -14.34 -19.20 -3.06
C PHE A 35 -13.49 -20.38 -2.57
N ASP A 36 -13.05 -21.21 -3.51
CA ASP A 36 -11.95 -22.17 -3.32
C ASP A 36 -10.62 -21.42 -3.60
N CYS A 37 -10.02 -20.91 -2.52
CA CYS A 37 -8.94 -19.93 -2.56
C CYS A 37 -7.56 -20.60 -2.57
N HIS A 38 -6.72 -20.19 -3.50
CA HIS A 38 -5.31 -20.57 -3.57
C HIS A 38 -4.45 -19.30 -3.59
N TYR A 39 -3.38 -19.27 -2.80
CA TYR A 39 -2.58 -18.06 -2.59
C TYR A 39 -1.13 -18.25 -3.00
N LEU A 40 -0.58 -17.29 -3.74
CA LEU A 40 0.83 -17.19 -4.11
C LEU A 40 1.37 -15.81 -3.74
N ASN A 41 2.36 -15.79 -2.85
CA ASN A 41 3.02 -14.54 -2.49
C ASN A 41 4.00 -14.12 -3.58
N LEU A 42 3.80 -12.91 -4.14
CA LEU A 42 4.68 -12.27 -5.15
C LEU A 42 5.95 -11.67 -4.56
N THR A 43 6.03 -11.54 -3.25
CA THR A 43 7.15 -10.87 -2.59
C THR A 43 8.44 -11.64 -2.84
N LEU A 44 9.42 -10.99 -3.49
CA LEU A 44 10.76 -11.52 -3.75
C LEU A 44 11.79 -10.96 -2.76
N ALA A 45 11.48 -9.85 -2.10
CA ALA A 45 12.35 -9.22 -1.13
C ALA A 45 12.17 -9.86 0.25
N LYS A 46 13.27 -10.16 0.92
CA LYS A 46 13.23 -10.65 2.30
C LYS A 46 13.11 -9.52 3.31
N ASP A 47 13.61 -8.32 2.96
CA ASP A 47 13.59 -7.12 3.78
C ASP A 47 13.25 -5.88 2.92
N ILE A 48 12.79 -4.80 3.55
CA ILE A 48 12.50 -3.51 2.89
C ILE A 48 13.76 -2.97 2.19
N ASN A 49 14.93 -3.15 2.77
CA ASN A 49 16.21 -2.71 2.21
C ASN A 49 16.64 -3.48 0.95
N ASP A 50 16.00 -4.60 0.66
CA ASP A 50 16.22 -5.41 -0.55
C ASP A 50 15.36 -4.96 -1.73
N ILE A 51 14.40 -4.09 -1.50
CA ILE A 51 13.51 -3.57 -2.54
C ILE A 51 14.32 -2.71 -3.50
N GLY A 52 14.23 -3.03 -4.81
CA GLY A 52 14.94 -2.25 -5.85
C GLY A 52 16.37 -2.70 -6.18
N LYS A 53 17.04 -3.48 -5.33
CA LYS A 53 18.37 -4.04 -5.64
C LYS A 53 18.24 -5.20 -6.63
N GLY A 54 18.89 -5.08 -7.80
CA GLY A 54 18.92 -6.11 -8.86
C GLY A 54 19.95 -7.21 -8.58
N GLY A 55 20.01 -8.22 -9.46
CA GLY A 55 21.02 -9.28 -9.46
C GLY A 55 20.52 -10.56 -10.11
N ILE A 56 21.44 -11.36 -10.65
CA ILE A 56 21.15 -12.64 -11.35
C ILE A 56 20.37 -13.59 -10.42
N ARG A 57 20.72 -13.64 -9.15
CA ARG A 57 20.01 -14.47 -8.17
C ARG A 57 18.51 -14.12 -8.07
N LYS A 58 18.16 -12.83 -8.10
CA LYS A 58 16.75 -12.38 -8.06
C LYS A 58 16.02 -12.71 -9.36
N LEU A 59 16.71 -12.68 -10.50
CA LEU A 59 16.14 -13.11 -11.77
C LEU A 59 15.79 -14.60 -11.76
N ILE A 60 16.69 -15.45 -11.25
CA ILE A 60 16.44 -16.89 -11.12
C ILE A 60 15.24 -17.15 -10.18
N VAL A 61 15.18 -16.48 -9.05
CA VAL A 61 14.04 -16.60 -8.12
C VAL A 61 12.74 -16.16 -8.79
N TYR A 62 12.78 -15.07 -9.55
CA TYR A 62 11.64 -14.59 -10.31
C TYR A 62 11.16 -15.60 -11.35
N LEU A 63 12.09 -16.18 -12.15
CA LEU A 63 11.75 -17.21 -13.15
C LEU A 63 11.17 -18.48 -12.52
N LYS A 64 11.74 -18.93 -11.40
CA LYS A 64 11.17 -20.05 -10.62
C LYS A 64 9.73 -19.73 -10.16
N LYS A 65 9.47 -18.48 -9.75
CA LYS A 65 8.12 -18.03 -9.39
C LYS A 65 7.15 -18.06 -10.56
N GLN A 66 7.56 -17.65 -11.77
CA GLN A 66 6.72 -17.74 -12.98
C GLN A 66 6.36 -19.20 -13.30
N ILE A 67 7.32 -20.11 -13.20
CA ILE A 67 7.08 -21.57 -13.39
C ILE A 67 6.10 -22.08 -12.33
N GLN A 68 6.27 -21.66 -11.07
CA GLN A 68 5.35 -22.01 -9.98
C GLN A 68 3.92 -21.54 -10.28
N ILE A 69 3.75 -20.30 -10.74
CA ILE A 69 2.45 -19.74 -11.14
C ILE A 69 1.81 -20.60 -12.23
N ALA A 70 2.55 -20.86 -13.32
CA ALA A 70 2.04 -21.66 -14.42
C ALA A 70 1.63 -23.07 -14.01
N LYS A 71 2.46 -23.76 -13.20
CA LYS A 71 2.15 -25.08 -12.64
C LYS A 71 0.91 -25.04 -11.76
N THR A 72 0.78 -24.00 -10.90
CA THR A 72 -0.36 -23.87 -10.01
C THR A 72 -1.66 -23.64 -10.78
N VAL A 73 -1.66 -22.72 -11.75
CA VAL A 73 -2.82 -22.47 -12.64
C VAL A 73 -3.33 -23.76 -13.27
N LYS A 74 -2.41 -24.56 -13.87
CA LYS A 74 -2.76 -25.83 -14.51
C LYS A 74 -3.27 -26.87 -13.51
N ARG A 75 -2.63 -26.99 -12.34
CA ARG A 75 -2.97 -27.96 -11.30
C ARG A 75 -4.35 -27.72 -10.71
N ILE A 76 -4.64 -26.47 -10.31
CA ILE A 76 -5.90 -26.12 -9.66
C ILE A 76 -7.01 -25.86 -10.67
N LYS A 77 -6.70 -25.70 -11.96
CA LYS A 77 -7.64 -25.29 -13.01
C LYS A 77 -8.40 -24.03 -12.59
N SER A 78 -7.66 -22.96 -12.25
CA SER A 78 -8.23 -21.70 -11.76
C SER A 78 -9.21 -21.12 -12.78
N GLN A 79 -10.33 -20.62 -12.28
CA GLN A 79 -11.36 -19.95 -13.08
C GLN A 79 -11.13 -18.44 -13.13
N LEU A 80 -10.40 -17.93 -12.14
CA LEU A 80 -10.07 -16.52 -11.98
C LEU A 80 -8.69 -16.37 -11.33
N CYS A 81 -7.91 -15.41 -11.82
CA CYS A 81 -6.68 -14.96 -11.17
C CYS A 81 -6.87 -13.53 -10.67
N TYR A 82 -6.63 -13.33 -9.38
CA TYR A 82 -6.59 -12.02 -8.74
C TYR A 82 -5.12 -11.61 -8.57
N LEU A 83 -4.74 -10.41 -9.05
CA LEU A 83 -3.37 -9.93 -9.07
C LEU A 83 -3.26 -8.51 -8.48
N THR A 84 -2.25 -8.27 -7.63
CA THR A 84 -1.94 -6.93 -7.10
C THR A 84 -0.62 -6.40 -7.68
N PRO A 85 -0.63 -5.91 -8.94
CA PRO A 85 0.59 -5.48 -9.62
C PRO A 85 0.99 -4.06 -9.25
N ASN A 86 2.25 -3.72 -9.56
CA ASN A 86 2.76 -2.36 -9.51
C ASN A 86 2.43 -1.60 -10.80
N THR A 87 2.25 -0.28 -10.68
CA THR A 87 1.86 0.57 -11.81
C THR A 87 3.02 1.12 -12.60
N LYS A 88 4.26 1.15 -12.06
CA LYS A 88 5.43 1.79 -12.70
C LYS A 88 6.77 1.16 -12.31
N GLY A 89 7.81 1.52 -13.06
CA GLY A 89 9.20 1.16 -12.77
C GLY A 89 9.52 -0.32 -13.03
N GLY A 90 10.66 -0.78 -12.52
CA GLY A 90 11.12 -2.17 -12.71
C GLY A 90 10.17 -3.22 -12.13
N ALA A 91 9.39 -2.87 -11.11
CA ALA A 91 8.36 -3.73 -10.54
C ALA A 91 7.23 -3.97 -11.55
N PHE A 92 6.77 -2.90 -12.24
CA PHE A 92 5.76 -3.03 -13.31
C PHE A 92 6.18 -4.00 -14.41
N TYR A 93 7.41 -3.94 -14.89
CA TYR A 93 7.87 -4.85 -15.95
C TYR A 93 7.83 -6.33 -15.53
N LYS A 94 8.19 -6.63 -14.30
CA LYS A 94 8.06 -7.98 -13.73
C LYS A 94 6.60 -8.42 -13.67
N ASP A 95 5.75 -7.55 -13.14
CA ASP A 95 4.32 -7.83 -12.99
C ASP A 95 3.62 -7.92 -14.35
N PHE A 96 4.09 -7.17 -15.36
CA PHE A 96 3.65 -7.31 -16.76
C PHE A 96 3.93 -8.72 -17.29
N CYS A 97 5.13 -9.25 -17.07
CA CYS A 97 5.45 -10.62 -17.51
C CYS A 97 4.57 -11.67 -16.83
N THR A 98 4.27 -11.49 -15.54
CA THR A 98 3.34 -12.36 -14.79
C THR A 98 1.93 -12.30 -15.38
N LEU A 99 1.42 -11.10 -15.62
CA LEU A 99 0.10 -10.91 -16.21
C LEU A 99 0.03 -11.46 -17.64
N PHE A 100 1.08 -11.24 -18.43
CA PHE A 100 1.16 -11.75 -19.78
C PHE A 100 1.17 -13.28 -19.81
N LEU A 101 1.91 -13.93 -18.91
CA LEU A 101 1.88 -15.39 -18.72
C LEU A 101 0.47 -15.89 -18.42
N LEU A 102 -0.26 -15.22 -17.51
CA LEU A 102 -1.64 -15.58 -17.19
C LEU A 102 -2.57 -15.43 -18.40
N LYS A 103 -2.40 -14.37 -19.21
CA LYS A 103 -3.15 -14.20 -20.46
C LYS A 103 -2.86 -15.31 -21.46
N CYS A 104 -1.59 -15.69 -21.65
CA CYS A 104 -1.20 -16.82 -22.51
C CYS A 104 -1.78 -18.15 -22.02
N LEU A 105 -2.02 -18.30 -20.71
CA LEU A 105 -2.68 -19.46 -20.14
C LEU A 105 -4.23 -19.37 -20.18
N GLY A 106 -4.78 -18.35 -20.86
CA GLY A 106 -6.22 -18.17 -21.04
C GLY A 106 -7.00 -17.83 -19.76
N GLN A 107 -6.31 -17.27 -18.76
CA GLN A 107 -6.94 -16.98 -17.49
C GLN A 107 -7.80 -15.71 -17.53
N LYS A 108 -8.95 -15.74 -16.86
CA LYS A 108 -9.68 -14.52 -16.50
C LYS A 108 -8.89 -13.81 -15.39
N ILE A 109 -8.70 -12.49 -15.52
CA ILE A 109 -7.82 -11.74 -14.61
C ILE A 109 -8.56 -10.54 -14.06
N ILE A 110 -8.48 -10.36 -12.75
CA ILE A 110 -8.82 -9.13 -12.04
C ILE A 110 -7.52 -8.58 -11.44
N ILE A 111 -7.24 -7.30 -11.65
CA ILE A 111 -6.14 -6.61 -10.99
C ILE A 111 -6.67 -5.61 -9.96
N HIS A 112 -5.99 -5.52 -8.83
CA HIS A 112 -6.28 -4.55 -7.78
C HIS A 112 -5.06 -3.67 -7.54
N PHE A 113 -5.17 -2.39 -7.88
CA PHE A 113 -4.09 -1.45 -7.69
C PHE A 113 -4.11 -0.82 -6.30
N HIS A 114 -2.99 -0.90 -5.60
CA HIS A 114 -2.73 -0.23 -4.33
C HIS A 114 -1.77 0.97 -4.48
N ASN A 115 -1.39 1.30 -5.71
CA ASN A 115 -0.50 2.42 -6.03
C ASN A 115 -0.94 3.09 -7.34
N LYS A 116 -0.39 4.28 -7.62
CA LYS A 116 -0.59 5.04 -8.85
C LYS A 116 0.73 5.28 -9.58
N GLY A 117 0.69 5.64 -10.86
CA GLY A 117 1.87 6.00 -11.60
C GLY A 117 1.83 5.69 -13.10
N VAL A 118 0.71 5.18 -13.62
CA VAL A 118 0.52 4.93 -15.06
C VAL A 118 0.58 6.25 -15.83
N LYS A 119 -0.16 7.27 -15.39
CA LYS A 119 -0.20 8.60 -16.02
C LYS A 119 1.19 9.23 -16.13
N SER A 120 2.03 9.08 -15.11
CA SER A 120 3.40 9.62 -15.10
C SER A 120 4.33 8.96 -16.11
N ARG A 121 3.93 7.83 -16.69
CA ARG A 121 4.72 7.02 -17.61
C ARG A 121 4.07 6.84 -18.99
N GLU A 122 2.83 7.25 -19.18
CA GLU A 122 2.05 7.02 -20.41
C GLU A 122 2.64 7.69 -21.66
N GLY A 123 3.50 8.69 -21.50
CA GLY A 123 4.21 9.36 -22.59
C GLY A 123 5.49 8.64 -23.03
N ARG A 124 6.02 7.71 -22.24
CA ARG A 124 7.24 6.96 -22.58
C ARG A 124 6.91 5.85 -23.58
N TRP A 125 7.65 5.81 -24.68
CA TRP A 125 7.36 4.89 -25.77
C TRP A 125 7.22 3.41 -25.36
N PRO A 126 8.13 2.76 -24.60
CA PRO A 126 7.93 1.36 -24.26
C PRO A 126 6.73 1.17 -23.31
N ASP A 127 6.55 2.06 -22.32
CA ASP A 127 5.52 1.94 -21.31
C ASP A 127 4.11 2.07 -21.89
N LYS A 128 3.91 2.99 -22.87
CA LYS A 128 2.62 3.17 -23.57
C LYS A 128 2.12 1.89 -24.23
N TRP A 129 2.99 1.16 -24.93
CA TRP A 129 2.63 -0.09 -25.59
C TRP A 129 2.38 -1.22 -24.59
N LEU A 130 3.21 -1.29 -23.56
CA LEU A 130 3.04 -2.25 -22.48
C LEU A 130 1.72 -2.03 -21.74
N TYR A 131 1.35 -0.77 -21.42
CA TYR A 131 0.06 -0.49 -20.80
C TYR A 131 -1.14 -0.89 -21.67
N LYS A 132 -1.07 -0.64 -22.99
CA LYS A 132 -2.13 -1.09 -23.90
C LYS A 132 -2.33 -2.62 -23.84
N ALA A 133 -1.24 -3.38 -23.84
CA ALA A 133 -1.28 -4.83 -23.74
C ALA A 133 -1.69 -5.30 -22.34
N PHE A 134 -1.22 -4.59 -21.30
CA PHE A 134 -1.50 -4.88 -19.90
C PHE A 134 -3.01 -4.78 -19.59
N PHE A 135 -3.65 -3.67 -19.95
CA PHE A 135 -5.04 -3.38 -19.61
C PHE A 135 -6.07 -4.05 -20.55
N LYS A 136 -5.64 -4.69 -21.62
CA LYS A 136 -6.55 -5.33 -22.56
C LYS A 136 -7.29 -6.51 -21.92
N ASN A 137 -8.64 -6.49 -21.97
CA ASN A 137 -9.53 -7.57 -21.54
C ASN A 137 -9.33 -8.02 -20.06
N ILE A 138 -9.20 -7.06 -19.14
CA ILE A 138 -9.14 -7.33 -17.71
C ILE A 138 -10.11 -6.43 -16.94
N GLN A 139 -10.52 -6.89 -15.76
CA GLN A 139 -11.25 -6.09 -14.78
C GLN A 139 -10.28 -5.48 -13.78
N ILE A 140 -10.58 -4.29 -13.30
CA ILE A 140 -9.69 -3.49 -12.47
C ILE A 140 -10.42 -3.05 -11.21
N ILE A 141 -9.78 -3.24 -10.07
CA ILE A 141 -10.22 -2.69 -8.80
C ILE A 141 -9.31 -1.50 -8.46
N LEU A 142 -9.91 -0.36 -8.17
CA LEU A 142 -9.25 0.84 -7.66
C LEU A 142 -9.74 1.17 -6.26
N LEU A 143 -8.87 1.79 -5.45
CA LEU A 143 -9.21 2.14 -4.07
C LEU A 143 -10.20 3.30 -3.97
N ALA A 144 -10.26 4.19 -4.96
CA ALA A 144 -11.14 5.36 -4.96
C ALA A 144 -11.36 5.91 -6.38
N PRO A 145 -12.50 6.59 -6.65
CA PRO A 145 -12.80 7.15 -7.97
C PRO A 145 -11.74 8.09 -8.56
N PRO A 146 -11.08 8.96 -7.79
CA PRO A 146 -10.04 9.85 -8.34
C PRO A 146 -8.83 9.10 -8.95
N LEU A 147 -8.59 7.85 -8.52
CA LEU A 147 -7.51 7.03 -9.09
C LEU A 147 -7.77 6.58 -10.52
N TYR A 148 -9.00 6.66 -11.01
CA TYR A 148 -9.31 6.39 -12.40
C TYR A 148 -8.56 7.34 -13.36
N ASN A 149 -8.31 8.58 -12.95
CA ASN A 149 -7.55 9.56 -13.74
C ASN A 149 -6.11 9.10 -14.08
N ASP A 150 -5.56 8.14 -13.31
CA ASP A 150 -4.23 7.58 -13.56
C ASP A 150 -4.22 6.58 -14.72
N ILE A 151 -5.35 5.92 -15.00
CA ILE A 151 -5.44 4.81 -15.98
C ILE A 151 -6.44 5.06 -17.11
N GLN A 152 -7.23 6.12 -17.09
CA GLN A 152 -8.36 6.39 -18.01
C GLN A 152 -7.98 6.36 -19.50
N LYS A 153 -6.72 6.60 -19.84
CA LYS A 153 -6.23 6.54 -21.22
C LYS A 153 -6.23 5.12 -21.80
N PHE A 154 -6.18 4.11 -20.94
CA PHE A 154 -6.02 2.70 -21.35
C PHE A 154 -7.21 1.83 -20.93
N VAL A 155 -8.09 2.34 -20.07
CA VAL A 155 -9.14 1.58 -19.40
C VAL A 155 -10.48 2.31 -19.51
N LYS A 156 -11.52 1.57 -19.88
CA LYS A 156 -12.89 2.11 -19.91
C LYS A 156 -13.52 2.07 -18.51
N PRO A 157 -14.42 3.01 -18.15
CA PRO A 157 -15.09 3.03 -16.84
C PRO A 157 -15.75 1.69 -16.46
N GLU A 158 -16.34 1.00 -17.45
CA GLU A 158 -17.06 -0.26 -17.24
C GLU A 158 -16.16 -1.44 -16.80
N GLN A 159 -14.84 -1.27 -16.97
CA GLN A 159 -13.83 -2.24 -16.53
C GLN A 159 -13.41 -2.02 -15.06
N VAL A 160 -13.91 -0.95 -14.41
CA VAL A 160 -13.42 -0.51 -13.10
C VAL A 160 -14.49 -0.71 -12.02
N VAL A 161 -14.06 -1.29 -10.93
CA VAL A 161 -14.82 -1.38 -9.66
C VAL A 161 -14.03 -0.67 -8.58
N TYR A 162 -14.69 0.03 -7.69
CA TYR A 162 -14.05 0.73 -6.57
C TYR A 162 -14.20 -0.09 -5.29
N CYS A 163 -13.06 -0.39 -4.66
CA CYS A 163 -12.99 -1.09 -3.39
C CYS A 163 -11.90 -0.45 -2.53
N PRO A 164 -12.25 0.38 -1.55
CA PRO A 164 -11.27 1.01 -0.66
C PRO A 164 -10.58 -0.01 0.24
N ASN A 165 -9.37 0.34 0.68
CA ASN A 165 -8.71 -0.44 1.72
C ASN A 165 -9.53 -0.39 3.01
N GLY A 166 -9.61 -1.53 3.69
CA GLY A 166 -10.22 -1.66 5.01
C GLY A 166 -9.19 -2.17 6.03
N ILE A 167 -9.48 -1.95 7.28
CA ILE A 167 -8.77 -2.55 8.41
C ILE A 167 -9.75 -3.34 9.28
N PRO A 168 -9.34 -4.45 9.89
CA PRO A 168 -10.18 -5.16 10.85
C PRO A 168 -10.56 -4.24 12.01
N GLN A 169 -11.85 -4.15 12.33
CA GLN A 169 -12.31 -3.39 13.48
C GLN A 169 -12.20 -4.26 14.73
N ASN A 170 -11.07 -4.18 15.39
CA ASN A 170 -10.78 -4.98 16.60
C ASN A 170 -11.15 -4.29 17.91
N VAL A 171 -11.59 -3.03 17.86
CA VAL A 171 -11.87 -2.20 19.05
C VAL A 171 -13.13 -1.37 18.82
N THR A 172 -14.08 -1.47 19.72
CA THR A 172 -15.17 -0.50 19.84
C THR A 172 -14.63 0.75 20.54
N TYR A 173 -14.60 1.87 19.81
CA TYR A 173 -14.23 3.16 20.39
C TYR A 173 -15.39 3.75 21.17
N ASP A 174 -15.13 4.02 22.43
CA ASP A 174 -16.05 4.78 23.27
C ASP A 174 -15.75 6.28 23.11
N PHE A 175 -16.51 6.95 22.27
CA PHE A 175 -16.38 8.37 22.01
C PHE A 175 -16.91 9.26 23.17
N SER A 176 -17.53 8.66 24.20
CA SER A 176 -18.02 9.40 25.38
C SER A 176 -16.90 9.76 26.36
N LYS A 177 -15.73 9.15 26.24
CA LYS A 177 -14.59 9.46 27.10
C LYS A 177 -14.10 10.88 26.85
N LYS A 178 -13.95 11.64 27.95
CA LYS A 178 -13.45 13.02 27.96
C LYS A 178 -12.22 13.15 27.07
N ARG A 179 -12.25 14.15 26.17
CA ARG A 179 -11.08 14.53 25.35
C ARG A 179 -9.92 14.86 26.28
N ASN A 180 -8.79 14.21 26.08
CA ASN A 180 -7.58 14.49 26.85
C ASN A 180 -7.08 15.91 26.53
N ASN A 181 -6.64 16.63 27.53
CA ASN A 181 -5.84 17.83 27.35
C ASN A 181 -4.45 17.54 27.96
N PRO A 182 -3.35 17.61 27.18
CA PRO A 182 -3.25 18.04 25.79
C PRO A 182 -3.80 17.01 24.79
N PHE A 183 -4.22 17.49 23.62
CA PHE A 183 -4.62 16.63 22.50
C PHE A 183 -3.44 15.78 22.01
N LYS A 184 -3.68 14.50 21.76
CA LYS A 184 -2.67 13.58 21.23
C LYS A 184 -2.91 13.34 19.74
N LEU A 185 -1.87 13.60 18.97
CA LEU A 185 -1.84 13.42 17.53
C LEU A 185 -0.84 12.31 17.16
N LEU A 186 -1.13 11.55 16.13
CA LEU A 186 -0.27 10.49 15.64
C LEU A 186 -0.03 10.65 14.13
N PHE A 187 1.22 10.78 13.73
CA PHE A 187 1.67 10.59 12.36
C PHE A 187 2.31 9.20 12.24
N LEU A 188 1.71 8.32 11.46
CA LEU A 188 2.17 6.95 11.28
C LEU A 188 2.52 6.68 9.81
N SER A 189 3.77 6.94 9.45
CA SER A 189 4.33 6.67 8.10
C SER A 189 5.84 6.72 8.15
N ASN A 190 6.51 6.12 7.14
CA ASN A 190 7.93 6.41 6.92
C ASN A 190 8.13 7.91 6.68
N MET A 191 9.29 8.43 7.10
CA MET A 191 9.64 9.84 7.03
C MET A 191 10.01 10.19 5.57
N LEU A 192 8.96 10.38 4.77
CA LEU A 192 8.99 10.74 3.35
C LEU A 192 8.33 12.09 3.13
N ARG A 193 8.96 12.96 2.31
CA ARG A 193 8.41 14.29 1.97
C ARG A 193 7.01 14.19 1.37
N GLU A 194 6.79 13.22 0.49
CA GLU A 194 5.50 12.96 -0.15
C GLU A 194 4.38 12.53 0.81
N LYS A 195 4.72 12.18 2.06
CA LYS A 195 3.75 11.81 3.10
C LYS A 195 3.27 13.00 3.95
N GLY A 196 3.70 14.21 3.61
CA GLY A 196 3.24 15.42 4.30
C GLY A 196 3.89 15.64 5.67
N VAL A 197 5.09 15.13 5.91
CA VAL A 197 5.83 15.34 7.17
C VAL A 197 6.00 16.82 7.45
N TRP A 198 6.41 17.59 6.43
CA TRP A 198 6.63 19.02 6.56
C TRP A 198 5.34 19.82 6.71
N ASP A 199 4.32 19.43 5.96
CA ASP A 199 3.01 20.08 6.01
C ASP A 199 2.38 19.94 7.40
N LEU A 200 2.53 18.77 8.02
CA LEU A 200 2.06 18.56 9.39
C LEU A 200 2.85 19.40 10.40
N ILE A 201 4.18 19.49 10.28
CA ILE A 201 4.99 20.37 11.16
C ILE A 201 4.56 21.82 11.01
N ASP A 202 4.29 22.28 9.79
CA ASP A 202 3.85 23.65 9.53
C ASP A 202 2.45 23.91 10.11
N ALA A 203 1.52 22.96 9.96
CA ALA A 203 0.20 23.03 10.60
C ALA A 203 0.26 23.03 12.13
N LEU A 204 1.11 22.18 12.73
CA LEU A 204 1.31 22.15 14.18
C LEU A 204 1.90 23.45 14.73
N ASN A 205 2.73 24.14 13.94
CA ASN A 205 3.22 25.46 14.33
C ASN A 205 2.09 26.51 14.38
N ILE A 206 1.14 26.45 13.46
CA ILE A 206 -0.04 27.32 13.49
C ILE A 206 -0.87 27.03 14.74
N VAL A 207 -1.20 25.76 14.98
CA VAL A 207 -1.99 25.31 16.14
C VAL A 207 -1.35 25.73 17.47
N LYS A 208 0.00 25.65 17.56
CA LYS A 208 0.74 26.14 18.74
C LYS A 208 0.61 27.64 18.90
N ASN A 209 0.74 28.40 17.81
CA ASN A 209 0.66 29.87 17.86
C ASN A 209 -0.75 30.35 18.21
N ASP A 210 -1.78 29.58 17.87
CA ASP A 210 -3.17 29.81 18.29
C ASP A 210 -3.45 29.43 19.78
N GLY A 211 -2.41 28.98 20.50
CA GLY A 211 -2.49 28.73 21.95
C GLY A 211 -3.01 27.33 22.33
N TYR A 212 -3.16 26.42 21.39
CA TYR A 212 -3.63 25.06 21.69
C TYR A 212 -2.52 24.18 22.26
N SER A 213 -2.86 23.39 23.27
CA SER A 213 -1.96 22.39 23.86
C SER A 213 -2.15 21.03 23.19
N PHE A 214 -1.06 20.46 22.66
CA PHE A 214 -1.07 19.15 22.00
C PHE A 214 0.25 18.41 22.20
N HIS A 215 0.25 17.13 21.90
CA HIS A 215 1.45 16.30 21.73
C HIS A 215 1.31 15.50 20.42
N CYS A 216 2.33 15.47 19.59
CA CYS A 216 2.31 14.76 18.32
C CYS A 216 3.45 13.73 18.24
N ASP A 217 3.07 12.46 18.14
CA ASP A 217 4.01 11.35 17.93
C ASP A 217 4.19 11.10 16.44
N TYR A 218 5.42 11.20 15.95
CA TYR A 218 5.83 10.75 14.62
C TYR A 218 6.42 9.35 14.73
N ILE A 219 5.78 8.36 14.11
CA ILE A 219 6.23 6.97 14.14
C ILE A 219 6.50 6.49 12.73
N GLY A 220 7.77 6.25 12.41
CA GLY A 220 8.19 5.78 11.10
C GLY A 220 9.70 5.68 10.95
N LYS A 221 10.16 4.91 9.98
CA LYS A 221 11.59 4.84 9.63
C LYS A 221 12.01 6.08 8.86
N TRP A 222 13.21 6.56 9.09
CA TRP A 222 13.86 7.58 8.28
C TRP A 222 13.97 7.09 6.83
N SER A 223 13.77 7.98 5.85
CA SER A 223 13.79 7.65 4.42
C SER A 223 14.45 8.77 3.61
N ASP A 224 13.68 9.62 2.91
CA ASP A 224 14.21 10.78 2.17
C ASP A 224 14.34 12.04 3.05
N ILE A 225 13.87 11.97 4.29
CA ILE A 225 14.08 12.98 5.33
C ILE A 225 15.08 12.40 6.33
N ALA A 226 16.21 13.13 6.54
CA ALA A 226 17.17 12.78 7.55
C ALA A 226 16.71 13.21 8.94
N GLU A 227 17.13 12.47 9.99
CA GLU A 227 16.83 12.81 11.38
C GLU A 227 17.30 14.21 11.75
N SER A 228 18.51 14.59 11.32
CA SER A 228 19.07 15.92 11.58
C SER A 228 18.23 17.04 10.97
N GLU A 229 17.73 16.84 9.74
CA GLU A 229 16.88 17.80 9.03
C GLU A 229 15.52 17.98 9.75
N PHE A 230 14.93 16.87 10.18
CA PHE A 230 13.69 16.88 10.94
C PHE A 230 13.84 17.64 12.28
N ASN A 231 14.87 17.28 13.08
CA ASN A 231 15.12 17.88 14.37
C ASN A 231 15.44 19.37 14.25
N GLN A 232 16.18 19.78 13.23
CA GLN A 232 16.46 21.18 12.94
C GLN A 232 15.17 21.99 12.68
N LYS A 233 14.26 21.45 11.84
CA LYS A 233 12.99 22.12 11.52
C LYS A 233 12.06 22.19 12.74
N VAL A 234 11.98 21.12 13.53
CA VAL A 234 11.20 21.08 14.79
C VAL A 234 11.71 22.14 15.77
N LYS A 235 13.04 22.21 15.96
CA LYS A 235 13.66 23.19 16.85
C LYS A 235 13.49 24.62 16.36
N HIS A 236 13.67 24.88 15.05
CA HIS A 236 13.49 26.20 14.47
C HIS A 236 12.08 26.77 14.71
N LYS A 237 11.06 25.90 14.77
CA LYS A 237 9.66 26.28 15.08
C LYS A 237 9.31 26.20 16.57
N ASN A 238 10.27 25.92 17.45
CA ASN A 238 10.08 25.72 18.88
C ASN A 238 9.00 24.68 19.19
N LEU A 239 9.01 23.55 18.45
CA LEU A 239 8.06 22.45 18.59
C LEU A 239 8.64 21.24 19.33
N ASP A 240 9.86 21.30 19.83
CA ASP A 240 10.58 20.22 20.52
C ASP A 240 9.88 19.67 21.75
N LYS A 241 9.06 20.49 22.43
CA LYS A 241 8.23 20.08 23.57
C LYS A 241 6.90 19.43 23.15
N TYR A 242 6.50 19.57 21.89
CA TYR A 242 5.20 19.13 21.35
C TYR A 242 5.31 17.93 20.45
N ILE A 243 6.50 17.67 19.87
CA ILE A 243 6.71 16.62 18.86
C ILE A 243 7.75 15.63 19.34
N GLN A 244 7.44 14.35 19.23
CA GLN A 244 8.38 13.26 19.45
C GLN A 244 8.42 12.36 18.22
N HIS A 245 9.64 11.94 17.81
CA HIS A 245 9.81 10.88 16.80
C HIS A 245 10.25 9.59 17.48
N THR A 246 9.70 8.49 16.99
CA THR A 246 10.06 7.14 17.43
C THR A 246 10.20 6.21 16.23
N GLU A 247 11.33 5.54 16.11
CA GLU A 247 11.45 4.47 15.13
C GLU A 247 10.56 3.28 15.52
N PRO A 248 9.92 2.67 14.53
CA PRO A 248 9.09 1.52 14.80
C PRO A 248 9.91 0.31 15.27
N ASN A 249 9.75 -0.11 16.49
CA ASN A 249 10.25 -1.40 16.97
C ASN A 249 9.24 -2.49 16.61
N ILE A 250 9.61 -3.39 15.68
CA ILE A 250 8.70 -4.35 15.01
C ILE A 250 8.11 -5.35 16.02
N GLU A 251 8.82 -5.69 17.09
CA GLU A 251 8.37 -6.68 18.08
C GLU A 251 7.34 -6.14 19.09
N LYS A 252 7.38 -4.86 19.43
CA LYS A 252 6.44 -4.23 20.38
C LYS A 252 5.15 -3.68 19.77
N LYS A 253 5.01 -3.69 18.43
CA LYS A 253 3.99 -2.92 17.71
C LYS A 253 2.60 -3.52 17.63
N LYS A 254 2.41 -4.81 17.72
CA LYS A 254 1.06 -5.40 17.61
C LYS A 254 0.13 -5.06 18.77
N ASN A 255 0.65 -4.74 19.96
CA ASN A 255 -0.18 -4.64 21.17
C ASN A 255 -0.09 -3.33 21.98
N CYS A 256 0.83 -2.40 21.69
CA CYS A 256 1.07 -1.26 22.59
C CYS A 256 0.42 0.05 22.17
N PHE A 257 0.28 0.31 20.86
CA PHE A 257 -0.24 1.60 20.40
C PHE A 257 -1.77 1.65 20.27
N LEU A 258 -2.43 0.50 20.09
CA LEU A 258 -3.89 0.45 19.98
C LEU A 258 -4.61 0.36 21.35
N ASN A 259 -3.93 -0.06 22.41
CA ASN A 259 -4.57 -0.39 23.69
C ASN A 259 -4.50 0.67 24.78
N LYS A 260 -3.81 1.80 24.61
CA LYS A 260 -3.61 2.72 25.78
C LYS A 260 -3.98 4.18 25.61
N GLN A 261 -4.32 4.70 24.43
CA GLN A 261 -4.67 6.13 24.36
C GLN A 261 -5.61 6.46 23.17
N THR A 262 -6.51 7.39 23.40
CA THR A 262 -7.39 7.99 22.40
C THR A 262 -6.54 8.89 21.50
N TYR A 263 -6.00 8.36 20.40
CA TYR A 263 -5.37 9.16 19.37
C TYR A 263 -6.43 9.61 18.38
N LEU A 264 -6.41 10.89 18.03
CA LEU A 264 -7.13 11.34 16.85
C LEU A 264 -6.32 10.83 15.64
N TYR A 265 -6.79 9.78 15.00
CA TYR A 265 -6.27 9.34 13.72
C TYR A 265 -6.61 10.42 12.69
N PHE A 266 -5.64 11.22 12.30
CA PHE A 266 -5.76 11.97 11.07
C PHE A 266 -5.45 11.01 9.92
N PRO A 267 -6.42 10.70 9.06
CA PRO A 267 -6.14 10.01 7.82
C PRO A 267 -5.54 11.00 6.81
N LEU A 268 -4.44 11.67 7.18
CA LEU A 268 -3.67 12.52 6.27
C LEU A 268 -3.17 11.74 5.06
N ILE A 269 -3.05 10.42 5.21
CA ILE A 269 -2.64 9.51 4.12
C ILE A 269 -3.68 9.44 2.99
N ILE A 270 -4.97 9.67 3.27
CA ILE A 270 -6.02 9.55 2.25
C ILE A 270 -6.27 10.87 1.51
N ILE A 271 -6.12 12.02 2.15
CA ILE A 271 -6.46 13.32 1.58
C ILE A 271 -5.34 13.89 0.69
N MET A 272 -4.07 13.65 1.01
CA MET A 272 -2.94 14.19 0.23
C MET A 272 -2.60 13.41 -1.06
N ASN A 273 -3.19 12.24 -1.29
CA ASN A 273 -3.02 11.54 -2.56
C ASN A 273 -4.02 11.98 -3.66
N VAL A 274 -4.86 12.98 -3.40
CA VAL A 274 -5.94 13.39 -4.32
C VAL A 274 -5.66 14.73 -5.01
N SER A 275 -4.69 15.51 -4.55
CA SER A 275 -4.36 16.81 -5.20
C SER A 275 -2.92 16.79 -5.71
N HIS A 276 -2.76 16.62 -6.96
CA HIS A 276 -1.92 17.13 -8.06
C HIS A 276 -1.64 16.09 -9.11
#